data_49b8bef67ce7eaba84fe989245519f8e
#
_entry.id   49b8bef67ce7eaba84fe989245519f8e
#
_cell.length_a   1.000
_cell.length_b   1.000
_cell.length_c   1.000
_cell.angle_alpha   90.00
_cell.angle_beta   90.00
_cell.angle_gamma   90.00
#
_symmetry.space_group_name_H-M   'P 1'
#
loop_
_entity.id
_entity.type
_entity.pdbx_description
1 polymer ?
#
loop_
_entity_poly.entity_id
_entity_poly.type
_entity_poly.pdbx_seq_one_letter_code
_entity_poly.pdbx_strand_id
1 'polypeptide(L)'
;MALFDCKIQATSGHARALSYETAHGTFQTPMFMPVGTSATVKGVTAGQLRDLDSQVVLANTYHLSLRPGADVVAEAGGVHRFMNYDGPMLTDSGGFQVFSLADTLKLDDEGLTFRSIYDGTKVRWTPESNMAIQEQLGADIAMQLDQCTPYPSEKAFVAKAVDLSANWARRCLAAHTRPDQTLFGIVQGGMELDLRLESIRRLREIEDESAAAGGRRFGGFGIGGYSVGEDHEVMFQTLGEVARACPEDRPRYLMGVGNPTTLVRAVREGVDMFDCVLPTRTARMGTAFSSTGRMNMRNARFTRDFGPLDPACTCPTCQNHSRAYIRHLVKQNEMLGGILLSIHNLHYLIDLMRRVREAVLADAYEEFYAAWMASPAASDY
;
A
#
# COMPACT_ATOMS: atom_id res chain seq x y z
N MET A 1 1.00 -25.66 0.84
CA MET A 1 1.19 -24.75 -0.29
C MET A 1 2.64 -24.38 -0.36
N ALA A 2 3.19 -24.15 -1.55
CA ALA A 2 4.55 -23.64 -1.65
C ALA A 2 4.56 -22.18 -1.18
N LEU A 3 5.66 -21.76 -0.54
CA LEU A 3 5.84 -20.36 -0.12
C LEU A 3 5.75 -19.44 -1.34
N PHE A 4 5.03 -18.31 -1.19
CA PHE A 4 4.71 -17.35 -2.25
C PHE A 4 3.83 -17.92 -3.39
N ASP A 5 3.07 -18.99 -3.11
CA ASP A 5 2.07 -19.52 -4.04
C ASP A 5 0.84 -18.60 -4.06
N CYS A 6 0.41 -18.24 -5.26
CA CYS A 6 -0.76 -17.39 -5.51
C CYS A 6 -1.87 -18.23 -6.14
N LYS A 7 -3.06 -18.22 -5.54
CA LYS A 7 -4.23 -18.92 -6.07
C LYS A 7 -5.37 -17.97 -6.33
N ILE A 8 -5.87 -17.96 -7.56
CA ILE A 8 -7.14 -17.32 -7.90
C ILE A 8 -8.25 -18.23 -7.37
N GLN A 9 -9.06 -17.72 -6.45
CA GLN A 9 -10.19 -18.42 -5.85
C GLN A 9 -11.50 -18.16 -6.59
N ALA A 10 -11.68 -16.94 -7.08
CA ALA A 10 -12.82 -16.53 -7.90
C ALA A 10 -12.47 -15.27 -8.71
N THR A 11 -13.28 -15.02 -9.74
CA THR A 11 -13.31 -13.78 -10.51
C THR A 11 -14.76 -13.34 -10.72
N SER A 12 -15.01 -12.03 -10.77
CA SER A 12 -16.29 -11.45 -11.15
C SER A 12 -16.00 -10.25 -12.04
N GLY A 13 -16.22 -10.38 -13.36
CA GLY A 13 -15.66 -9.48 -14.36
C GLY A 13 -14.13 -9.48 -14.31
N HIS A 14 -13.50 -8.32 -14.11
CA HIS A 14 -12.05 -8.22 -13.92
C HIS A 14 -11.64 -8.25 -12.43
N ALA A 15 -12.58 -8.12 -11.51
CA ALA A 15 -12.32 -8.22 -10.08
C ALA A 15 -11.89 -9.66 -9.72
N ARG A 16 -10.91 -9.80 -8.82
CA ARG A 16 -10.30 -11.08 -8.48
C ARG A 16 -10.27 -11.29 -6.97
N ALA A 17 -10.51 -12.50 -6.53
CA ALA A 17 -10.27 -12.94 -5.16
C ALA A 17 -9.11 -13.93 -5.16
N LEU A 18 -7.99 -13.55 -4.54
CA LEU A 18 -6.79 -14.38 -4.45
C LEU A 18 -6.55 -14.85 -3.02
N SER A 19 -5.71 -15.88 -2.91
CA SER A 19 -5.03 -16.29 -1.68
C SER A 19 -3.54 -16.37 -1.96
N TYR A 20 -2.72 -15.79 -1.10
CA TYR A 20 -1.27 -15.72 -1.26
C TYR A 20 -0.57 -16.20 0.00
N GLU A 21 0.37 -17.14 -0.15
CA GLU A 21 1.10 -17.75 0.95
C GLU A 21 2.39 -16.99 1.24
N THR A 22 2.66 -16.66 2.50
CA THR A 22 3.92 -16.04 2.94
C THR A 22 4.53 -16.82 4.10
N ALA A 23 5.74 -16.43 4.52
CA ALA A 23 6.40 -17.06 5.67
C ALA A 23 5.65 -16.82 7.00
N HIS A 24 4.89 -15.73 7.11
CA HIS A 24 4.14 -15.36 8.31
C HIS A 24 2.63 -15.55 8.16
N GLY A 25 2.20 -16.40 7.22
CA GLY A 25 0.79 -16.75 7.01
C GLY A 25 0.27 -16.41 5.63
N THR A 26 -1.00 -16.72 5.43
CA THR A 26 -1.71 -16.49 4.17
C THR A 26 -2.51 -15.21 4.26
N PHE A 27 -2.43 -14.36 3.24
CA PHE A 27 -3.36 -13.26 3.09
C PHE A 27 -4.30 -13.45 1.90
N GLN A 28 -5.41 -12.76 1.92
CA GLN A 28 -6.47 -12.81 0.92
C GLN A 28 -6.72 -11.44 0.31
N THR A 29 -7.02 -11.42 -0.98
CA THR A 29 -7.34 -10.18 -1.71
C THR A 29 -8.77 -10.20 -2.24
N PRO A 30 -9.38 -9.04 -2.59
CA PRO A 30 -8.83 -7.68 -2.44
C PRO A 30 -8.61 -7.30 -0.98
N MET A 31 -7.57 -6.49 -0.72
CA MET A 31 -7.27 -6.10 0.65
C MET A 31 -6.61 -4.72 0.76
N PHE A 32 -6.71 -4.10 1.94
CA PHE A 32 -6.06 -2.84 2.28
C PHE A 32 -5.00 -3.05 3.36
N MET A 33 -3.81 -2.50 3.15
CA MET A 33 -2.67 -2.58 4.06
C MET A 33 -2.56 -1.30 4.91
N PRO A 34 -2.68 -1.37 6.23
CA PRO A 34 -2.29 -0.27 7.11
C PRO A 34 -0.81 0.08 6.97
N VAL A 35 -0.50 1.39 6.95
CA VAL A 35 0.88 1.86 6.80
C VAL A 35 1.53 2.07 8.16
N GLY A 36 2.55 1.26 8.45
CA GLY A 36 3.40 1.30 9.64
C GLY A 36 4.77 1.93 9.34
N THR A 37 4.81 3.23 9.01
CA THR A 37 5.98 3.96 8.52
C THR A 37 7.28 3.70 9.29
N SER A 38 7.23 3.67 10.61
CA SER A 38 8.40 3.45 11.49
C SER A 38 8.20 2.21 12.35
N ALA A 39 7.83 1.07 11.74
CA ALA A 39 7.39 -0.16 12.41
C ALA A 39 6.25 0.11 13.42
N THR A 40 5.37 1.06 13.09
CA THR A 40 4.17 1.34 13.87
C THR A 40 3.12 2.02 13.01
N VAL A 41 1.90 1.53 13.03
CA VAL A 41 0.73 2.22 12.49
C VAL A 41 0.35 3.32 13.48
N LYS A 42 0.25 4.56 13.01
CA LYS A 42 0.12 5.74 13.87
C LYS A 42 -1.05 5.64 14.84
N GLY A 43 -0.73 5.52 16.14
CA GLY A 43 -1.70 5.46 17.23
C GLY A 43 -2.43 4.11 17.36
N VAL A 44 -1.95 3.04 16.71
CA VAL A 44 -2.56 1.71 16.74
C VAL A 44 -1.51 0.66 17.11
N THR A 45 -1.78 -0.14 18.11
CA THR A 45 -0.89 -1.23 18.56
C THR A 45 -0.99 -2.44 17.63
N ALA A 46 0.01 -3.32 17.67
CA ALA A 46 -0.03 -4.60 16.95
C ALA A 46 -1.23 -5.48 17.36
N GLY A 47 -1.59 -5.49 18.65
CA GLY A 47 -2.80 -6.17 19.14
C GLY A 47 -4.06 -5.64 18.47
N GLN A 48 -4.22 -4.32 18.42
CA GLN A 48 -5.37 -3.71 17.74
C GLN A 48 -5.39 -3.98 16.22
N LEU A 49 -4.23 -4.09 15.57
CA LEU A 49 -4.18 -4.48 14.15
C LEU A 49 -4.68 -5.92 13.94
N ARG A 50 -4.35 -6.85 14.86
CA ARG A 50 -4.92 -8.20 14.85
C ARG A 50 -6.43 -8.20 15.07
N ASP A 51 -6.92 -7.42 16.06
CA ASP A 51 -8.36 -7.28 16.35
C ASP A 51 -9.15 -6.66 15.19
N LEU A 52 -8.48 -5.94 14.29
CA LEU A 52 -9.03 -5.36 13.05
C LEU A 52 -8.94 -6.30 11.85
N ASP A 53 -8.42 -7.53 11.98
CA ASP A 53 -8.15 -8.47 10.89
C ASP A 53 -7.23 -7.88 9.81
N SER A 54 -6.25 -7.05 10.22
CA SER A 54 -5.23 -6.56 9.29
C SER A 54 -4.40 -7.72 8.78
N GLN A 55 -4.49 -8.03 7.50
CA GLN A 55 -3.83 -9.20 6.92
C GLN A 55 -2.37 -8.95 6.58
N VAL A 56 -2.04 -7.75 6.12
CA VAL A 56 -0.67 -7.32 5.79
C VAL A 56 -0.46 -5.92 6.34
N VAL A 57 0.71 -5.66 6.92
CA VAL A 57 1.12 -4.31 7.33
C VAL A 57 2.30 -3.86 6.48
N LEU A 58 2.21 -2.65 5.92
CA LEU A 58 3.31 -2.05 5.18
C LEU A 58 4.25 -1.32 6.14
N ALA A 59 5.55 -1.62 6.10
CA ALA A 59 6.62 -0.88 6.75
C ALA A 59 7.44 -0.09 5.71
N ASN A 60 8.10 0.98 6.14
CA ASN A 60 8.78 1.87 5.20
C ASN A 60 10.28 1.73 5.27
N THR A 61 10.89 1.29 4.17
CA THR A 61 12.34 1.07 4.06
C THR A 61 13.15 2.34 4.29
N TYR A 62 12.72 3.48 3.72
CA TYR A 62 13.43 4.76 3.88
C TYR A 62 13.53 5.16 5.35
N HIS A 63 12.43 5.16 6.06
CA HIS A 63 12.42 5.58 7.45
C HIS A 63 13.18 4.62 8.37
N LEU A 64 12.97 3.32 8.19
CA LEU A 64 13.59 2.31 9.05
C LEU A 64 15.10 2.16 8.82
N SER A 65 15.57 2.34 7.59
CA SER A 65 17.01 2.32 7.31
C SER A 65 17.77 3.52 7.88
N LEU A 66 17.10 4.68 7.98
CA LEU A 66 17.69 5.89 8.55
C LEU A 66 17.56 5.94 10.07
N ARG A 67 16.45 5.44 10.61
CA ARG A 67 16.18 5.43 12.05
C ARG A 67 15.16 4.34 12.41
N PRO A 68 15.52 3.32 13.20
CA PRO A 68 16.77 3.24 14.01
C PRO A 68 18.00 2.76 13.23
N GLY A 69 17.86 2.28 12.01
CA GLY A 69 18.83 1.56 11.20
C GLY A 69 18.33 0.13 10.91
N ALA A 70 18.57 -0.37 9.70
CA ALA A 70 18.14 -1.72 9.32
C ALA A 70 18.89 -2.81 10.11
N ASP A 71 20.14 -2.55 10.48
CA ASP A 71 20.97 -3.39 11.35
C ASP A 71 20.32 -3.56 12.73
N VAL A 72 19.86 -2.49 13.36
CA VAL A 72 19.16 -2.53 14.65
C VAL A 72 17.89 -3.37 14.57
N VAL A 73 17.11 -3.22 13.47
CA VAL A 73 15.90 -4.02 13.25
C VAL A 73 16.26 -5.49 13.04
N ALA A 74 17.33 -5.78 12.31
CA ALA A 74 17.83 -7.15 12.10
C ALA A 74 18.27 -7.81 13.42
N GLU A 75 19.01 -7.09 14.27
CA GLU A 75 19.43 -7.58 15.60
C GLU A 75 18.22 -7.89 16.49
N ALA A 76 17.12 -7.14 16.35
CA ALA A 76 15.85 -7.41 17.05
C ALA A 76 15.10 -8.65 16.51
N GLY A 77 15.59 -9.26 15.42
CA GLY A 77 14.99 -10.42 14.76
C GLY A 77 14.04 -10.07 13.61
N GLY A 78 14.24 -8.92 12.97
CA GLY A 78 13.44 -8.42 11.84
C GLY A 78 12.25 -7.57 12.27
N VAL A 79 11.59 -6.96 11.28
CA VAL A 79 10.50 -6.00 11.51
C VAL A 79 9.30 -6.60 12.24
N HIS A 80 9.01 -7.88 12.03
CA HIS A 80 7.94 -8.60 12.71
C HIS A 80 8.17 -8.62 14.23
N ARG A 81 9.34 -9.07 14.69
CA ARG A 81 9.68 -9.10 16.12
C ARG A 81 9.86 -7.69 16.68
N PHE A 82 10.45 -6.79 15.92
CA PHE A 82 10.65 -5.40 16.31
C PHE A 82 9.31 -4.69 16.56
N MET A 83 8.30 -4.93 15.72
CA MET A 83 6.95 -4.36 15.84
C MET A 83 6.02 -5.19 16.75
N ASN A 84 6.41 -6.43 17.10
CA ASN A 84 5.52 -7.42 17.75
C ASN A 84 4.25 -7.71 16.93
N TYR A 85 4.42 -7.86 15.62
CA TYR A 85 3.35 -8.23 14.68
C TYR A 85 3.73 -9.53 13.96
N ASP A 86 2.88 -10.53 14.06
CA ASP A 86 3.12 -11.90 13.61
C ASP A 86 2.47 -12.25 12.26
N GLY A 87 1.71 -11.34 11.68
CA GLY A 87 1.13 -11.48 10.33
C GLY A 87 2.07 -11.05 9.22
N PRO A 88 1.70 -11.31 7.96
CA PRO A 88 2.46 -10.88 6.79
C PRO A 88 2.81 -9.38 6.78
N MET A 89 4.00 -9.04 6.32
CA MET A 89 4.46 -7.66 6.19
C MET A 89 5.06 -7.40 4.81
N LEU A 90 4.93 -6.16 4.35
CA LEU A 90 5.54 -5.66 3.12
C LEU A 90 6.44 -4.46 3.46
N THR A 91 7.64 -4.39 2.87
CA THR A 91 8.46 -3.17 2.85
C THR A 91 8.38 -2.52 1.47
N ASP A 92 8.11 -1.20 1.44
CA ASP A 92 8.23 -0.42 0.20
C ASP A 92 9.70 -0.29 -0.25
N SER A 93 9.94 0.21 -1.47
CA SER A 93 11.29 0.46 -1.96
C SER A 93 12.00 1.62 -1.24
N GLY A 94 11.25 2.54 -0.64
CA GLY A 94 11.73 3.82 -0.15
C GLY A 94 12.00 4.87 -1.24
N GLY A 95 11.90 4.52 -2.52
CA GLY A 95 12.17 5.41 -3.65
C GLY A 95 11.28 6.65 -3.67
N PHE A 96 9.97 6.48 -3.44
CA PHE A 96 9.03 7.59 -3.37
C PHE A 96 9.35 8.58 -2.24
N GLN A 97 9.76 8.10 -1.05
CA GLN A 97 10.11 8.95 0.07
C GLN A 97 11.38 9.74 -0.19
N VAL A 98 12.37 9.13 -0.83
CA VAL A 98 13.58 9.85 -1.27
C VAL A 98 13.20 10.93 -2.27
N PHE A 99 12.32 10.65 -3.22
CA PHE A 99 11.82 11.63 -4.19
C PHE A 99 11.04 12.76 -3.52
N SER A 100 10.15 12.47 -2.58
CA SER A 100 9.20 13.43 -2.00
C SER A 100 9.72 14.22 -0.80
N LEU A 101 10.73 13.70 -0.08
CA LEU A 101 11.22 14.25 1.19
C LEU A 101 12.66 14.77 1.13
N ALA A 102 13.45 14.38 0.12
CA ALA A 102 14.84 14.79 0.07
C ALA A 102 14.99 16.16 -0.62
N ASP A 103 15.55 17.13 0.07
CA ASP A 103 15.89 18.47 -0.48
C ASP A 103 16.90 18.38 -1.64
N THR A 104 17.71 17.32 -1.66
CA THR A 104 18.73 17.11 -2.70
C THR A 104 18.74 15.64 -3.11
N LEU A 105 18.13 15.35 -4.25
CA LEU A 105 18.17 14.04 -4.89
C LEU A 105 19.07 14.09 -6.12
N LYS A 106 20.02 13.15 -6.21
CA LYS A 106 20.81 12.88 -7.43
C LYS A 106 20.57 11.44 -7.85
N LEU A 107 20.20 11.26 -9.10
CA LEU A 107 19.98 9.97 -9.73
C LEU A 107 21.05 9.74 -10.79
N ASP A 108 21.50 8.52 -10.90
CA ASP A 108 22.32 8.01 -11.99
C ASP A 108 22.01 6.52 -12.21
N ASP A 109 22.58 5.90 -13.23
CA ASP A 109 22.33 4.49 -13.57
C ASP A 109 22.64 3.52 -12.42
N GLU A 110 23.57 3.90 -11.54
CA GLU A 110 23.99 3.09 -10.40
C GLU A 110 23.06 3.18 -9.20
N GLY A 111 22.25 4.25 -9.08
CA GLY A 111 21.34 4.40 -7.96
C GLY A 111 21.00 5.84 -7.65
N LEU A 112 20.68 6.10 -6.40
CA LEU A 112 20.26 7.41 -5.90
C LEU A 112 21.09 7.88 -4.71
N THR A 113 21.31 9.18 -4.64
CA THR A 113 22.01 9.85 -3.54
C THR A 113 21.14 10.95 -2.97
N PHE A 114 20.93 10.94 -1.67
CA PHE A 114 20.09 11.91 -0.96
C PHE A 114 20.67 12.30 0.39
N ARG A 115 20.06 13.27 1.05
CA ARG A 115 20.35 13.61 2.45
C ARG A 115 19.26 13.08 3.37
N SER A 116 19.67 12.48 4.48
CA SER A 116 18.77 12.05 5.55
C SER A 116 18.00 13.26 6.10
N ILE A 117 16.67 13.14 6.21
CA ILE A 117 15.81 14.17 6.82
C ILE A 117 16.03 14.31 8.33
N TYR A 118 16.71 13.37 8.96
CA TYR A 118 16.91 13.34 10.40
C TYR A 118 18.17 14.10 10.84
N ASP A 119 19.26 13.98 10.09
CA ASP A 119 20.59 14.52 10.48
C ASP A 119 21.38 15.14 9.31
N GLY A 120 20.80 15.13 8.09
CA GLY A 120 21.47 15.68 6.90
C GLY A 120 22.59 14.82 6.33
N THR A 121 22.88 13.65 6.91
CA THR A 121 23.92 12.73 6.42
C THR A 121 23.66 12.36 4.96
N LYS A 122 24.70 12.34 4.15
CA LYS A 122 24.62 11.91 2.75
C LYS A 122 24.54 10.39 2.68
N VAL A 123 23.47 9.89 2.05
CA VAL A 123 23.19 8.47 1.87
C VAL A 123 23.24 8.13 0.37
N ARG A 124 23.83 6.98 0.03
CA ARG A 124 23.83 6.42 -1.31
C ARG A 124 23.13 5.06 -1.28
N TRP A 125 22.12 4.90 -2.11
CA TRP A 125 21.48 3.61 -2.38
C TRP A 125 21.74 3.17 -3.80
N THR A 126 22.11 1.90 -3.95
CA THR A 126 22.07 1.16 -5.21
C THR A 126 20.96 0.11 -5.11
N PRO A 127 20.50 -0.52 -6.20
CA PRO A 127 19.57 -1.63 -6.14
C PRO A 127 20.01 -2.72 -5.17
N GLU A 128 21.29 -3.08 -5.17
CA GLU A 128 21.87 -4.11 -4.30
C GLU A 128 21.81 -3.70 -2.82
N SER A 129 22.23 -2.47 -2.50
CA SER A 129 22.19 -1.99 -1.12
C SER A 129 20.77 -1.83 -0.60
N ASN A 130 19.81 -1.45 -1.47
CA ASN A 130 18.40 -1.38 -1.12
C ASN A 130 17.83 -2.77 -0.84
N MET A 131 18.18 -3.79 -1.63
CA MET A 131 17.80 -5.17 -1.35
C MET A 131 18.39 -5.66 -0.03
N ALA A 132 19.67 -5.41 0.23
CA ALA A 132 20.30 -5.78 1.50
C ALA A 132 19.60 -5.14 2.72
N ILE A 133 19.17 -3.88 2.61
CA ILE A 133 18.37 -3.20 3.65
C ILE A 133 17.04 -3.92 3.85
N GLN A 134 16.29 -4.23 2.79
CA GLN A 134 14.99 -4.89 2.90
C GLN A 134 15.11 -6.34 3.39
N GLU A 135 16.19 -7.05 3.05
CA GLU A 135 16.51 -8.36 3.60
C GLU A 135 16.82 -8.30 5.11
N GLN A 136 17.52 -7.25 5.57
CA GLN A 136 17.75 -7.01 6.99
C GLN A 136 16.45 -6.68 7.75
N LEU A 137 15.58 -5.88 7.15
CA LEU A 137 14.26 -5.61 7.71
C LEU A 137 13.41 -6.87 7.81
N GLY A 138 13.50 -7.77 6.85
CA GLY A 138 12.93 -9.12 6.91
C GLY A 138 11.42 -9.18 6.83
N ALA A 139 10.77 -8.29 6.08
CA ALA A 139 9.37 -8.42 5.70
C ALA A 139 9.16 -9.60 4.73
N ASP A 140 7.94 -10.11 4.58
CA ASP A 140 7.62 -11.20 3.63
C ASP A 140 7.72 -10.75 2.17
N ILE A 141 7.37 -9.50 1.91
CA ILE A 141 7.37 -8.90 0.58
C ILE A 141 8.30 -7.68 0.58
N ALA A 142 9.27 -7.69 -0.32
CA ALA A 142 10.12 -6.54 -0.65
C ALA A 142 9.68 -5.93 -1.98
N MET A 143 9.91 -4.63 -2.17
CA MET A 143 9.66 -3.94 -3.44
C MET A 143 10.97 -3.57 -4.11
N GLN A 144 11.04 -3.71 -5.43
CA GLN A 144 12.20 -3.25 -6.19
C GLN A 144 12.45 -1.75 -5.97
N LEU A 145 13.69 -1.29 -6.05
CA LEU A 145 14.02 0.13 -6.15
C LEU A 145 13.57 0.66 -7.52
N ASP A 146 12.86 1.79 -7.54
CA ASP A 146 12.27 2.39 -8.73
C ASP A 146 12.42 3.92 -8.73
N GLN A 147 12.23 4.53 -9.89
CA GLN A 147 12.12 5.98 -10.04
C GLN A 147 10.66 6.38 -10.26
N CYS A 148 10.04 6.92 -9.22
CA CYS A 148 8.75 7.61 -9.35
C CYS A 148 8.96 8.96 -10.03
N THR A 149 8.05 9.34 -10.94
CA THR A 149 8.07 10.64 -11.62
C THR A 149 7.01 11.57 -11.05
N PRO A 150 7.25 12.90 -10.97
CA PRO A 150 6.22 13.85 -10.57
C PRO A 150 5.12 13.96 -11.64
N TYR A 151 3.98 14.50 -11.23
CA TYR A 151 2.91 14.86 -12.15
C TYR A 151 2.67 16.39 -12.10
N PRO A 152 2.56 17.06 -13.24
CA PRO A 152 2.80 16.53 -14.61
C PRO A 152 4.29 16.37 -14.93
N SER A 153 4.61 15.48 -15.86
CA SER A 153 5.97 15.28 -16.38
C SER A 153 5.96 15.14 -17.89
N GLU A 154 7.04 15.55 -18.55
CA GLU A 154 7.24 15.32 -19.97
C GLU A 154 7.42 13.83 -20.25
N LYS A 155 6.81 13.33 -21.33
CA LYS A 155 6.86 11.91 -21.73
C LYS A 155 8.29 11.39 -21.86
N ALA A 156 9.20 12.19 -22.42
CA ALA A 156 10.62 11.80 -22.54
C ALA A 156 11.32 11.60 -21.20
N PHE A 157 10.95 12.36 -20.16
CA PHE A 157 11.45 12.16 -18.81
C PHE A 157 10.87 10.88 -18.18
N VAL A 158 9.58 10.65 -18.35
CA VAL A 158 8.91 9.42 -17.89
C VAL A 158 9.52 8.18 -18.56
N ALA A 159 9.81 8.22 -19.86
CA ALA A 159 10.45 7.13 -20.60
C ALA A 159 11.83 6.78 -19.99
N LYS A 160 12.66 7.78 -19.68
CA LYS A 160 13.96 7.57 -18.99
C LYS A 160 13.78 6.95 -17.60
N ALA A 161 12.76 7.35 -16.85
CA ALA A 161 12.47 6.75 -15.56
C ALA A 161 12.04 5.28 -15.67
N VAL A 162 11.30 4.93 -16.73
CA VAL A 162 10.97 3.53 -17.05
C VAL A 162 12.23 2.72 -17.36
N ASP A 163 13.13 3.26 -18.20
CA ASP A 163 14.41 2.63 -18.50
C ASP A 163 15.24 2.37 -17.25
N LEU A 164 15.37 3.37 -16.39
CA LEU A 164 16.13 3.30 -15.16
C LEU A 164 15.52 2.30 -14.18
N SER A 165 14.19 2.35 -13.99
CA SER A 165 13.47 1.43 -13.10
C SER A 165 13.59 -0.03 -13.56
N ALA A 166 13.57 -0.28 -14.88
CA ALA A 166 13.78 -1.62 -15.43
C ALA A 166 15.20 -2.13 -15.19
N ASN A 167 16.23 -1.27 -15.39
CA ASN A 167 17.61 -1.61 -15.09
C ASN A 167 17.83 -1.94 -13.61
N TRP A 168 17.21 -1.15 -12.72
CA TRP A 168 17.25 -1.40 -11.29
C TRP A 168 16.47 -2.65 -10.88
N ALA A 169 15.34 -2.95 -11.55
CA ALA A 169 14.57 -4.19 -11.34
C ALA A 169 15.42 -5.44 -11.56
N ARG A 170 16.19 -5.47 -12.68
CA ARG A 170 17.13 -6.57 -12.98
C ARG A 170 18.15 -6.76 -11.87
N ARG A 171 18.74 -5.67 -11.40
CA ARG A 171 19.76 -5.68 -10.34
C ARG A 171 19.16 -6.07 -8.98
N CYS A 172 17.96 -5.56 -8.64
CA CYS A 172 17.23 -5.97 -7.43
C CYS A 172 16.93 -7.47 -7.44
N LEU A 173 16.40 -7.99 -8.56
CA LEU A 173 16.05 -9.41 -8.66
C LEU A 173 17.29 -10.32 -8.56
N ALA A 174 18.41 -9.90 -9.14
CA ALA A 174 19.69 -10.63 -9.02
C ALA A 174 20.29 -10.58 -7.61
N ALA A 175 20.13 -9.46 -6.90
CA ALA A 175 20.66 -9.28 -5.54
C ALA A 175 19.75 -9.90 -4.46
N HIS A 176 18.48 -10.13 -4.73
CA HIS A 176 17.52 -10.69 -3.76
C HIS A 176 17.75 -12.17 -3.52
N THR A 177 18.23 -12.52 -2.33
CA THR A 177 18.66 -13.88 -1.97
C THR A 177 17.82 -14.54 -0.85
N ARG A 178 17.16 -13.71 -0.02
CA ARG A 178 16.44 -14.18 1.16
C ARG A 178 15.31 -15.17 0.79
N PRO A 179 15.30 -16.44 1.33
CA PRO A 179 14.38 -17.49 0.89
C PRO A 179 12.95 -17.31 1.42
N ASP A 180 12.77 -16.66 2.57
CA ASP A 180 11.49 -16.40 3.23
C ASP A 180 10.92 -15.01 2.91
N GLN A 181 11.45 -14.37 1.87
CA GLN A 181 11.01 -13.09 1.34
C GLN A 181 10.82 -13.19 -0.17
N THR A 182 9.81 -12.54 -0.72
CA THR A 182 9.62 -12.39 -2.17
C THR A 182 9.82 -10.94 -2.60
N LEU A 183 10.20 -10.73 -3.86
CA LEU A 183 10.37 -9.41 -4.45
C LEU A 183 9.21 -9.12 -5.42
N PHE A 184 8.57 -7.96 -5.27
CA PHE A 184 7.61 -7.45 -6.24
C PHE A 184 8.28 -6.47 -7.20
N GLY A 185 7.98 -6.61 -8.50
CA GLY A 185 8.36 -5.62 -9.51
C GLY A 185 7.46 -4.39 -9.43
N ILE A 186 7.96 -3.21 -9.83
CA ILE A 186 7.15 -1.98 -9.86
C ILE A 186 7.01 -1.47 -11.30
N VAL A 187 5.76 -1.39 -11.75
CA VAL A 187 5.39 -0.81 -13.04
C VAL A 187 5.37 0.70 -12.93
N GLN A 188 6.23 1.38 -13.67
CA GLN A 188 6.26 2.83 -13.82
C GLN A 188 5.80 3.26 -15.22
N GLY A 189 5.61 4.55 -15.47
CA GLY A 189 5.20 5.06 -16.77
C GLY A 189 4.33 6.33 -16.72
N GLY A 190 4.21 6.96 -15.53
CA GLY A 190 3.38 8.16 -15.36
C GLY A 190 1.93 7.92 -15.79
N MET A 191 1.37 8.83 -16.58
CA MET A 191 0.02 8.68 -17.14
C MET A 191 0.03 8.15 -18.59
N GLU A 192 1.20 7.72 -19.08
CA GLU A 192 1.42 7.28 -20.45
C GLU A 192 1.20 5.76 -20.55
N LEU A 193 0.09 5.32 -21.14
CA LEU A 193 -0.27 3.91 -21.24
C LEU A 193 0.81 3.09 -21.95
N ASP A 194 1.33 3.58 -23.07
CA ASP A 194 2.38 2.91 -23.84
C ASP A 194 3.66 2.67 -23.01
N LEU A 195 4.06 3.63 -22.17
CA LEU A 195 5.21 3.49 -21.28
C LEU A 195 4.95 2.51 -20.13
N ARG A 196 3.72 2.45 -19.62
CA ARG A 196 3.34 1.47 -18.60
C ARG A 196 3.34 0.05 -19.16
N LEU A 197 2.80 -0.15 -20.34
CA LEU A 197 2.83 -1.45 -21.04
C LEU A 197 4.27 -1.87 -21.37
N GLU A 198 5.11 -0.92 -21.78
CA GLU A 198 6.55 -1.16 -21.97
C GLU A 198 7.24 -1.55 -20.64
N SER A 199 6.92 -0.89 -19.54
CA SER A 199 7.45 -1.24 -18.21
C SER A 199 7.09 -2.69 -17.84
N ILE A 200 5.83 -3.10 -18.03
CA ILE A 200 5.39 -4.48 -17.78
C ILE A 200 6.14 -5.46 -18.68
N ARG A 201 6.26 -5.18 -19.98
CA ARG A 201 6.99 -6.02 -20.93
C ARG A 201 8.43 -6.26 -20.46
N ARG A 202 9.14 -5.20 -20.06
CA ARG A 202 10.51 -5.30 -19.57
C ARG A 202 10.63 -6.07 -18.27
N LEU A 203 9.73 -5.87 -17.30
CA LEU A 203 9.74 -6.64 -16.05
C LEU A 203 9.55 -8.14 -16.33
N ARG A 204 8.69 -8.51 -17.27
CA ARG A 204 8.50 -9.90 -17.68
C ARG A 204 9.73 -10.48 -18.36
N GLU A 205 10.38 -9.74 -19.25
CA GLU A 205 11.64 -10.17 -19.88
C GLU A 205 12.74 -10.38 -18.83
N ILE A 206 12.86 -9.45 -17.87
CA ILE A 206 13.84 -9.56 -16.78
C ILE A 206 13.61 -10.83 -15.94
N GLU A 207 12.36 -11.14 -15.57
CA GLU A 207 12.09 -12.35 -14.81
C GLU A 207 12.24 -13.65 -15.62
N ASP A 208 11.98 -13.61 -16.93
CA ASP A 208 12.19 -14.76 -17.81
C ASP A 208 13.69 -15.03 -18.03
N GLU A 209 14.51 -14.00 -18.23
CA GLU A 209 15.97 -14.08 -18.26
C GLU A 209 16.52 -14.62 -16.94
N SER A 210 16.04 -14.12 -15.80
CA SER A 210 16.44 -14.59 -14.48
C SER A 210 16.11 -16.06 -14.28
N ALA A 211 14.88 -16.48 -14.60
CA ALA A 211 14.43 -17.87 -14.47
C ALA A 211 15.20 -18.81 -15.41
N ALA A 212 15.50 -18.39 -16.64
CA ALA A 212 16.33 -19.16 -17.57
C ALA A 212 17.75 -19.40 -17.04
N ALA A 213 18.27 -18.47 -16.23
CA ALA A 213 19.55 -18.61 -15.53
C ALA A 213 19.46 -19.36 -14.19
N GLY A 214 18.29 -19.92 -13.84
CA GLY A 214 18.05 -20.59 -12.55
C GLY A 214 17.79 -19.65 -11.38
N GLY A 215 17.56 -18.37 -11.65
CA GLY A 215 17.21 -17.35 -10.66
C GLY A 215 15.71 -17.28 -10.37
N ARG A 216 15.31 -16.23 -9.69
CA ARG A 216 13.94 -16.01 -9.19
C ARG A 216 13.07 -15.25 -10.19
N ARG A 217 11.75 -15.29 -9.95
CA ARG A 217 10.74 -14.43 -10.58
C ARG A 217 10.21 -13.43 -9.56
N PHE A 218 9.55 -12.37 -10.04
CA PHE A 218 8.79 -11.48 -9.16
C PHE A 218 7.57 -12.22 -8.60
N GLY A 219 7.30 -12.07 -7.29
CA GLY A 219 6.14 -12.66 -6.63
C GLY A 219 4.85 -11.89 -6.83
N GLY A 220 4.91 -10.66 -7.36
CA GLY A 220 3.79 -9.79 -7.63
C GLY A 220 4.22 -8.52 -8.35
N PHE A 221 3.25 -7.64 -8.69
CA PHE A 221 3.50 -6.40 -9.44
C PHE A 221 2.86 -5.21 -8.72
N GLY A 222 3.71 -4.27 -8.29
CA GLY A 222 3.29 -2.94 -7.85
C GLY A 222 2.98 -2.06 -9.06
N ILE A 223 1.86 -1.34 -9.01
CA ILE A 223 1.48 -0.31 -10.00
C ILE A 223 1.78 1.03 -9.32
N GLY A 224 2.99 1.54 -9.57
CA GLY A 224 3.50 2.78 -9.01
C GLY A 224 3.24 4.00 -9.89
N GLY A 225 3.60 5.19 -9.37
CA GLY A 225 3.53 6.44 -10.14
C GLY A 225 2.14 6.96 -10.44
N TYR A 226 1.12 6.45 -9.75
CA TYR A 226 -0.20 7.05 -9.61
C TYR A 226 -0.33 7.70 -8.20
N SER A 227 -1.35 8.54 -8.00
CA SER A 227 -1.57 9.27 -6.74
C SER A 227 -0.41 10.20 -6.35
N VAL A 228 0.20 10.82 -7.35
CA VAL A 228 1.32 11.78 -7.23
C VAL A 228 0.89 13.23 -7.48
N GLY A 229 -0.42 13.49 -7.51
CA GLY A 229 -1.02 14.82 -7.67
C GLY A 229 -2.01 14.97 -8.83
N GLU A 230 -2.20 13.92 -9.61
CA GLU A 230 -3.22 13.87 -10.68
C GLU A 230 -4.62 13.71 -10.09
N ASP A 231 -5.63 14.09 -10.89
CA ASP A 231 -7.01 13.70 -10.63
C ASP A 231 -7.19 12.19 -10.79
N HIS A 232 -7.97 11.56 -9.91
CA HIS A 232 -8.24 10.13 -9.96
C HIS A 232 -8.82 9.68 -11.31
N GLU A 233 -9.62 10.53 -12.00
CA GLU A 233 -10.16 10.19 -13.31
C GLU A 233 -9.07 10.03 -14.37
N VAL A 234 -7.97 10.77 -14.26
CA VAL A 234 -6.81 10.61 -15.16
C VAL A 234 -6.15 9.24 -14.93
N MET A 235 -5.99 8.81 -13.68
CA MET A 235 -5.48 7.47 -13.36
C MET A 235 -6.36 6.36 -13.99
N PHE A 236 -7.69 6.48 -13.88
CA PHE A 236 -8.62 5.48 -14.41
C PHE A 236 -8.63 5.37 -15.94
N GLN A 237 -8.12 6.37 -16.68
CA GLN A 237 -7.99 6.27 -18.14
C GLN A 237 -7.04 5.14 -18.57
N THR A 238 -6.08 4.77 -17.73
CA THR A 238 -5.05 3.78 -18.07
C THR A 238 -5.01 2.59 -17.11
N LEU A 239 -5.47 2.73 -15.85
CA LEU A 239 -5.34 1.73 -14.79
C LEU A 239 -5.86 0.34 -15.20
N GLY A 240 -7.02 0.29 -15.86
CA GLY A 240 -7.64 -0.99 -16.24
C GLY A 240 -6.77 -1.78 -17.23
N GLU A 241 -6.24 -1.12 -18.26
CA GLU A 241 -5.36 -1.78 -19.23
C GLU A 241 -4.04 -2.21 -18.59
N VAL A 242 -3.47 -1.36 -17.73
CA VAL A 242 -2.23 -1.65 -16.98
C VAL A 242 -2.42 -2.85 -16.06
N ALA A 243 -3.51 -2.88 -15.28
CA ALA A 243 -3.79 -3.98 -14.37
C ALA A 243 -3.95 -5.31 -15.13
N ARG A 244 -4.71 -5.30 -16.22
CA ARG A 244 -4.92 -6.51 -17.05
C ARG A 244 -3.68 -6.98 -17.79
N ALA A 245 -2.75 -6.08 -18.12
CA ALA A 245 -1.47 -6.44 -18.74
C ALA A 245 -0.49 -7.10 -17.78
N CYS A 246 -0.64 -6.89 -16.46
CA CYS A 246 0.14 -7.60 -15.46
C CYS A 246 -0.22 -9.11 -15.45
N PRO A 247 0.73 -10.01 -15.11
CA PRO A 247 0.48 -11.45 -15.01
C PRO A 247 -0.76 -11.80 -14.19
N GLU A 248 -1.52 -12.79 -14.66
CA GLU A 248 -2.77 -13.20 -14.01
C GLU A 248 -2.54 -14.05 -12.76
N ASP A 249 -1.44 -14.78 -12.73
CA ASP A 249 -1.07 -15.72 -11.68
C ASP A 249 -0.43 -15.05 -10.44
N ARG A 250 -0.41 -13.73 -10.38
CA ARG A 250 0.24 -12.96 -9.31
C ARG A 250 -0.57 -11.75 -8.87
N PRO A 251 -0.39 -11.27 -7.60
CA PRO A 251 -1.09 -10.10 -7.12
C PRO A 251 -0.66 -8.81 -7.82
N ARG A 252 -1.61 -7.88 -7.95
CA ARG A 252 -1.48 -6.54 -8.52
C ARG A 252 -1.74 -5.52 -7.42
N TYR A 253 -0.73 -4.75 -7.08
CA TYR A 253 -0.74 -3.82 -5.97
C TYR A 253 -0.73 -2.37 -6.47
N LEU A 254 -1.84 -1.65 -6.30
CA LEU A 254 -1.92 -0.21 -6.58
C LEU A 254 -1.40 0.58 -5.38
N MET A 255 -0.25 1.20 -5.55
CA MET A 255 0.53 1.81 -4.46
C MET A 255 -0.02 3.19 -4.07
N GLY A 256 -0.14 3.45 -2.77
CA GLY A 256 -0.45 4.77 -2.21
C GLY A 256 -1.91 5.23 -2.35
N VAL A 257 -2.83 4.35 -2.71
CA VAL A 257 -4.25 4.67 -2.93
C VAL A 257 -5.12 4.14 -1.80
N GLY A 258 -5.94 5.03 -1.18
CA GLY A 258 -6.73 4.67 0.02
C GLY A 258 -8.07 5.38 0.15
N ASN A 259 -8.54 6.06 -0.90
CA ASN A 259 -9.91 6.60 -0.94
C ASN A 259 -10.90 5.44 -1.16
N PRO A 260 -11.95 5.29 -0.32
CA PRO A 260 -12.86 4.14 -0.39
C PRO A 260 -13.47 3.90 -1.78
N THR A 261 -13.96 4.94 -2.44
CA THR A 261 -14.55 4.83 -3.78
C THR A 261 -13.51 4.45 -4.83
N THR A 262 -12.30 5.01 -4.72
CA THR A 262 -11.19 4.66 -5.61
C THR A 262 -10.77 3.19 -5.44
N LEU A 263 -10.78 2.65 -4.20
CA LEU A 263 -10.50 1.22 -3.95
C LEU A 263 -11.52 0.34 -4.67
N VAL A 264 -12.82 0.61 -4.48
CA VAL A 264 -13.90 -0.15 -5.13
C VAL A 264 -13.77 -0.06 -6.65
N ARG A 265 -13.54 1.11 -7.22
CA ARG A 265 -13.32 1.28 -8.67
C ARG A 265 -12.10 0.52 -9.18
N ALA A 266 -10.99 0.56 -8.45
CA ALA A 266 -9.75 -0.10 -8.86
C ALA A 266 -9.84 -1.63 -8.80
N VAL A 267 -10.57 -2.20 -7.84
CA VAL A 267 -10.87 -3.64 -7.83
C VAL A 267 -11.63 -4.06 -9.09
N ARG A 268 -12.59 -3.25 -9.56
CA ARG A 268 -13.30 -3.49 -10.82
C ARG A 268 -12.34 -3.60 -12.00
N GLU A 269 -11.23 -2.87 -11.97
CA GLU A 269 -10.19 -2.90 -13.00
C GLU A 269 -9.18 -4.07 -12.84
N GLY A 270 -9.30 -4.88 -11.80
CA GLY A 270 -8.47 -6.05 -11.57
C GLY A 270 -7.28 -5.83 -10.61
N VAL A 271 -7.34 -4.80 -9.78
CA VAL A 271 -6.36 -4.55 -8.71
C VAL A 271 -6.70 -5.36 -7.46
N ASP A 272 -5.69 -5.87 -6.76
CA ASP A 272 -5.84 -6.79 -5.63
C ASP A 272 -5.45 -6.18 -4.28
N MET A 273 -4.41 -5.34 -4.24
CA MET A 273 -3.79 -4.85 -3.00
C MET A 273 -3.67 -3.33 -3.03
N PHE A 274 -3.82 -2.72 -1.85
CA PHE A 274 -3.78 -1.28 -1.66
C PHE A 274 -3.10 -0.93 -0.35
N ASP A 275 -2.47 0.23 -0.29
CA ASP A 275 -2.01 0.89 0.93
C ASP A 275 -2.29 2.37 0.87
N CYS A 276 -2.44 3.02 2.00
CA CYS A 276 -2.39 4.47 2.09
C CYS A 276 -2.28 4.94 3.55
N VAL A 277 -1.62 6.06 3.77
CA VAL A 277 -1.62 6.76 5.07
C VAL A 277 -2.93 7.49 5.36
N LEU A 278 -3.82 7.59 4.38
CA LEU A 278 -5.06 8.38 4.45
C LEU A 278 -5.91 8.08 5.69
N PRO A 279 -6.24 6.82 6.04
CA PRO A 279 -7.12 6.53 7.17
C PRO A 279 -6.59 7.07 8.50
N THR A 280 -5.31 6.86 8.79
CA THR A 280 -4.69 7.35 10.03
C THR A 280 -4.32 8.84 9.97
N ARG A 281 -3.98 9.36 8.79
CA ARG A 281 -3.66 10.77 8.59
C ARG A 281 -4.91 11.64 8.80
N THR A 282 -6.03 11.30 8.17
CA THR A 282 -7.29 12.03 8.30
C THR A 282 -7.88 11.87 9.70
N ALA A 283 -7.74 10.71 10.34
CA ALA A 283 -8.13 10.48 11.72
C ALA A 283 -7.47 11.49 12.69
N ARG A 284 -6.14 11.67 12.58
CA ARG A 284 -5.42 12.65 13.41
C ARG A 284 -5.83 14.11 13.13
N MET A 285 -6.44 14.37 11.97
CA MET A 285 -7.05 15.67 11.63
C MET A 285 -8.51 15.78 12.08
N GLY A 286 -9.06 14.72 12.67
CA GLY A 286 -10.42 14.70 13.20
C GLY A 286 -11.48 14.29 12.16
N THR A 287 -11.12 13.53 11.14
CA THR A 287 -12.05 13.04 10.11
C THR A 287 -12.27 11.54 10.26
N ALA A 288 -13.54 11.12 10.26
CA ALA A 288 -13.99 9.73 10.19
C ALA A 288 -14.55 9.40 8.81
N PHE A 289 -14.36 8.16 8.36
CA PHE A 289 -15.11 7.54 7.27
C PHE A 289 -16.44 6.99 7.79
N SER A 290 -17.49 6.95 6.98
CA SER A 290 -18.74 6.30 7.38
C SER A 290 -19.57 5.88 6.16
N SER A 291 -20.55 5.03 6.40
CA SER A 291 -21.54 4.62 5.39
C SER A 291 -22.37 5.80 4.84
N THR A 292 -22.33 6.96 5.48
CA THR A 292 -22.99 8.20 5.07
C THR A 292 -22.04 9.26 4.56
N GLY A 293 -20.78 8.89 4.25
CA GLY A 293 -19.73 9.80 3.77
C GLY A 293 -18.75 10.26 4.87
N ARG A 294 -17.93 11.25 4.56
CA ARG A 294 -16.89 11.75 5.49
C ARG A 294 -17.51 12.62 6.59
N MET A 295 -17.04 12.43 7.81
CA MET A 295 -17.45 13.23 8.95
C MET A 295 -16.27 14.00 9.53
N ASN A 296 -16.35 15.34 9.52
CA ASN A 296 -15.42 16.17 10.28
C ASN A 296 -15.92 16.28 11.72
N MET A 297 -15.24 15.60 12.63
CA MET A 297 -15.63 15.54 14.05
C MET A 297 -15.48 16.87 14.80
N ARG A 298 -14.88 17.90 14.20
CA ARG A 298 -14.87 19.26 14.77
C ARG A 298 -16.21 19.99 14.63
N ASN A 299 -17.11 19.50 13.77
CA ASN A 299 -18.39 20.13 13.48
C ASN A 299 -19.29 20.20 14.74
N ALA A 300 -19.94 21.35 14.94
CA ALA A 300 -20.83 21.60 16.08
C ALA A 300 -22.05 20.70 16.14
N ARG A 301 -22.51 20.17 15.00
CA ARG A 301 -23.66 19.23 14.93
C ARG A 301 -23.48 18.01 15.82
N PHE A 302 -22.22 17.58 16.08
CA PHE A 302 -21.91 16.41 16.91
C PHE A 302 -21.83 16.70 18.42
N THR A 303 -22.06 17.95 18.87
CA THR A 303 -21.90 18.33 20.29
C THR A 303 -22.81 17.52 21.22
N ARG A 304 -24.02 17.18 20.79
CA ARG A 304 -25.02 16.41 21.54
C ARG A 304 -25.45 15.14 20.77
N ASP A 305 -24.59 14.65 19.91
CA ASP A 305 -24.84 13.41 19.15
C ASP A 305 -24.21 12.23 19.92
N PHE A 306 -25.05 11.48 20.61
CA PHE A 306 -24.64 10.35 21.46
C PHE A 306 -24.64 9.01 20.72
N GLY A 307 -24.90 9.00 19.40
CA GLY A 307 -24.77 7.83 18.57
C GLY A 307 -23.31 7.47 18.23
N PRO A 308 -23.06 6.27 17.67
CA PRO A 308 -21.73 5.85 17.22
C PRO A 308 -21.28 6.64 15.99
N LEU A 309 -19.99 6.57 15.62
CA LEU A 309 -19.50 7.19 14.37
C LEU A 309 -20.29 6.69 13.16
N ASP A 310 -20.41 5.39 13.05
CA ASP A 310 -21.22 4.74 12.00
C ASP A 310 -22.07 3.64 12.64
N PRO A 311 -23.43 3.74 12.56
CA PRO A 311 -24.32 2.71 13.11
C PRO A 311 -24.14 1.32 12.49
N ALA A 312 -23.63 1.24 11.25
CA ALA A 312 -23.37 -0.02 10.57
C ALA A 312 -21.98 -0.62 10.92
N CYS A 313 -21.12 0.12 11.63
CA CYS A 313 -19.77 -0.29 11.94
C CYS A 313 -19.68 -1.04 13.27
N THR A 314 -18.99 -2.17 13.26
CA THR A 314 -18.77 -3.04 14.41
C THR A 314 -17.44 -2.84 15.13
N CYS A 315 -16.64 -1.84 14.75
CA CYS A 315 -15.35 -1.60 15.38
C CYS A 315 -15.48 -1.21 16.87
N PRO A 316 -14.43 -1.44 17.68
CA PRO A 316 -14.45 -1.11 19.11
C PRO A 316 -14.77 0.37 19.39
N THR A 317 -14.37 1.28 18.50
CA THR A 317 -14.69 2.71 18.64
C THR A 317 -16.19 2.95 18.54
N CYS A 318 -16.87 2.41 17.53
CA CYS A 318 -18.32 2.57 17.34
C CYS A 318 -19.14 1.88 18.44
N GLN A 319 -18.65 0.75 18.95
CA GLN A 319 -19.36 0.01 20.00
C GLN A 319 -19.29 0.69 21.38
N ASN A 320 -18.24 1.47 21.65
CA ASN A 320 -17.98 1.98 22.99
C ASN A 320 -18.03 3.50 23.13
N HIS A 321 -18.00 4.26 22.01
CA HIS A 321 -17.84 5.70 22.07
C HIS A 321 -18.84 6.44 21.16
N SER A 322 -19.39 7.55 21.69
CA SER A 322 -20.30 8.41 20.93
C SER A 322 -19.57 9.45 20.09
N ARG A 323 -20.22 9.96 19.05
CA ARG A 323 -19.77 11.11 18.25
C ARG A 323 -19.49 12.34 19.14
N ALA A 324 -20.32 12.60 20.14
CA ALA A 324 -20.15 13.72 21.07
C ALA A 324 -18.83 13.59 21.85
N TYR A 325 -18.51 12.40 22.37
CA TYR A 325 -17.27 12.15 23.10
C TYR A 325 -16.05 12.29 22.18
N ILE A 326 -16.07 11.66 21.01
CA ILE A 326 -14.97 11.74 20.04
C ILE A 326 -14.75 13.20 19.60
N ARG A 327 -15.84 13.92 19.32
CA ARG A 327 -15.76 15.36 19.04
C ARG A 327 -15.08 16.14 20.18
N HIS A 328 -15.44 15.86 21.42
CA HIS A 328 -14.83 16.48 22.60
C HIS A 328 -13.31 16.24 22.58
N LEU A 329 -12.86 15.01 22.43
CA LEU A 329 -11.44 14.67 22.38
C LEU A 329 -10.70 15.40 21.24
N VAL A 330 -11.27 15.39 20.04
CA VAL A 330 -10.70 16.07 18.85
C VAL A 330 -10.60 17.59 19.06
N LYS A 331 -11.60 18.20 19.72
CA LYS A 331 -11.59 19.64 20.02
C LYS A 331 -10.58 20.02 21.10
N GLN A 332 -10.32 19.12 22.05
CA GLN A 332 -9.31 19.30 23.10
C GLN A 332 -7.90 18.91 22.63
N ASN A 333 -7.76 18.39 21.40
CA ASN A 333 -6.51 17.86 20.86
C ASN A 333 -5.96 16.67 21.70
N GLU A 334 -6.86 15.90 22.32
CA GLU A 334 -6.48 14.69 23.05
C GLU A 334 -6.04 13.58 22.08
N MET A 335 -4.91 12.93 22.39
CA MET A 335 -4.38 11.85 21.54
C MET A 335 -5.39 10.73 21.32
N LEU A 336 -6.19 10.41 22.33
CA LEU A 336 -7.19 9.36 22.26
C LEU A 336 -8.22 9.60 21.14
N GLY A 337 -8.54 10.86 20.82
CA GLY A 337 -9.43 11.19 19.70
C GLY A 337 -8.87 10.71 18.36
N GLY A 338 -7.59 10.95 18.10
CA GLY A 338 -6.92 10.47 16.89
C GLY A 338 -6.73 8.94 16.87
N ILE A 339 -6.51 8.31 18.03
CA ILE A 339 -6.41 6.85 18.18
C ILE A 339 -7.74 6.18 17.83
N LEU A 340 -8.82 6.60 18.45
CA LEU A 340 -10.17 6.04 18.22
C LEU A 340 -10.61 6.19 16.76
N LEU A 341 -10.34 7.36 16.16
CA LEU A 341 -10.62 7.61 14.75
C LEU A 341 -9.72 6.77 13.82
N SER A 342 -8.45 6.53 14.17
CA SER A 342 -7.55 5.66 13.39
C SER A 342 -8.03 4.21 13.38
N ILE A 343 -8.41 3.69 14.54
CA ILE A 343 -9.00 2.34 14.67
C ILE A 343 -10.26 2.23 13.81
N HIS A 344 -11.15 3.21 13.89
CA HIS A 344 -12.39 3.21 13.11
C HIS A 344 -12.13 3.30 11.60
N ASN A 345 -11.29 4.22 11.15
CA ASN A 345 -11.02 4.40 9.71
C ASN A 345 -10.30 3.19 9.10
N LEU A 346 -9.39 2.56 9.84
CA LEU A 346 -8.75 1.31 9.39
C LEU A 346 -9.77 0.17 9.30
N HIS A 347 -10.58 -0.02 10.34
CA HIS A 347 -11.66 -1.01 10.31
C HIS A 347 -12.58 -0.79 9.11
N TYR A 348 -12.94 0.46 8.84
CA TYR A 348 -13.83 0.80 7.72
C TYR A 348 -13.26 0.34 6.38
N LEU A 349 -11.98 0.57 6.10
CA LEU A 349 -11.34 0.14 4.85
C LEU A 349 -11.11 -1.37 4.79
N ILE A 350 -10.72 -1.99 5.90
CA ILE A 350 -10.52 -3.45 5.97
C ILE A 350 -11.85 -4.17 5.77
N ASP A 351 -12.92 -3.73 6.45
CA ASP A 351 -14.27 -4.29 6.28
C ASP A 351 -14.81 -4.05 4.87
N LEU A 352 -14.57 -2.87 4.29
CA LEU A 352 -14.94 -2.60 2.89
C LEU A 352 -14.30 -3.61 1.95
N MET A 353 -13.01 -3.89 2.10
CA MET A 353 -12.31 -4.86 1.24
C MET A 353 -12.79 -6.30 1.51
N ARG A 354 -13.14 -6.65 2.74
CA ARG A 354 -13.76 -7.94 3.08
C ARG A 354 -15.10 -8.11 2.33
N ARG A 355 -15.96 -7.11 2.37
CA ARG A 355 -17.27 -7.11 1.65
C ARG A 355 -17.08 -7.14 0.13
N VAL A 356 -16.13 -6.41 -0.39
CA VAL A 356 -15.71 -6.46 -1.80
C VAL A 356 -15.29 -7.88 -2.19
N ARG A 357 -14.45 -8.52 -1.38
CA ARG A 357 -14.04 -9.90 -1.61
C ARG A 357 -15.23 -10.87 -1.59
N GLU A 358 -16.14 -10.74 -0.62
CA GLU A 358 -17.34 -11.57 -0.55
C GLU A 358 -18.21 -11.45 -1.81
N ALA A 359 -18.34 -10.22 -2.35
CA ALA A 359 -19.05 -10.00 -3.60
C ALA A 359 -18.37 -10.65 -4.80
N VAL A 360 -17.01 -10.62 -4.86
CA VAL A 360 -16.26 -11.33 -5.92
C VAL A 360 -16.43 -12.83 -5.82
N LEU A 361 -16.33 -13.40 -4.60
CA LEU A 361 -16.51 -14.85 -4.37
C LEU A 361 -17.93 -15.33 -4.71
N ALA A 362 -18.94 -14.47 -4.59
CA ALA A 362 -20.32 -14.75 -4.93
C ALA A 362 -20.68 -14.46 -6.40
N ASP A 363 -19.71 -14.03 -7.22
CA ASP A 363 -19.92 -13.53 -8.59
C ASP A 363 -20.97 -12.41 -8.69
N ALA A 364 -20.99 -11.52 -7.67
CA ALA A 364 -21.97 -10.44 -7.52
C ALA A 364 -21.27 -9.06 -7.40
N TYR A 365 -20.08 -8.93 -8.00
CA TYR A 365 -19.28 -7.71 -7.82
C TYR A 365 -19.89 -6.49 -8.53
N GLU A 366 -20.49 -6.65 -9.69
CA GLU A 366 -21.13 -5.53 -10.42
C GLU A 366 -22.36 -4.99 -9.67
N GLU A 367 -23.13 -5.85 -9.02
CA GLU A 367 -24.25 -5.44 -8.15
C GLU A 367 -23.73 -4.68 -6.92
N PHE A 368 -22.65 -5.18 -6.30
CA PHE A 368 -21.99 -4.49 -5.19
C PHE A 368 -21.49 -3.12 -5.63
N TYR A 369 -20.80 -3.05 -6.77
CA TYR A 369 -20.26 -1.82 -7.35
C TYR A 369 -21.37 -0.79 -7.61
N ALA A 370 -22.46 -1.20 -8.26
CA ALA A 370 -23.59 -0.33 -8.54
C ALA A 370 -24.25 0.20 -7.25
N ALA A 371 -24.44 -0.67 -6.26
CA ALA A 371 -24.97 -0.28 -4.94
C ALA A 371 -24.03 0.68 -4.20
N TRP A 372 -22.71 0.45 -4.25
CA TRP A 372 -21.71 1.35 -3.69
C TRP A 372 -21.77 2.72 -4.33
N MET A 373 -21.73 2.80 -5.68
CA MET A 373 -21.74 4.06 -6.42
C MET A 373 -23.03 4.88 -6.23
N ALA A 374 -24.14 4.21 -5.91
CA ALA A 374 -25.40 4.87 -5.57
C ALA A 374 -25.49 5.29 -4.09
N SER A 375 -24.54 4.88 -3.25
CA SER A 375 -24.57 5.15 -1.81
C SER A 375 -24.05 6.55 -1.47
N PRO A 376 -24.49 7.15 -0.33
CA PRO A 376 -23.91 8.39 0.17
C PRO A 376 -22.41 8.28 0.45
N ALA A 377 -21.89 7.09 0.78
CA ALA A 377 -20.48 6.86 1.02
C ALA A 377 -19.61 7.16 -0.21
N ALA A 378 -20.14 6.93 -1.42
CA ALA A 378 -19.36 7.15 -2.66
C ALA A 378 -19.24 8.64 -3.04
N SER A 379 -20.19 9.49 -2.64
CA SER A 379 -20.29 10.88 -3.10
C SER A 379 -19.29 11.84 -2.44
N ASP A 380 -18.71 11.48 -1.31
CA ASP A 380 -17.88 12.35 -0.48
C ASP A 380 -16.37 12.06 -0.60
N TYR A 381 -15.97 11.22 -1.55
CA TYR A 381 -14.57 10.77 -1.68
C TYR A 381 -14.01 11.01 -3.07
#